data_faec73e8041f32ce75c7ccd2ebf020b1
#
_entry.id   faec73e8041f32ce75c7ccd2ebf020b1
#
_cell.length_a   1.000
_cell.length_b   1.000
_cell.length_c   1.000
_cell.angle_alpha   90.00
_cell.angle_beta   90.00
_cell.angle_gamma   90.00
#
_symmetry.space_group_name_H-M   'P 1'
#
loop_
_entity.id
_entity.type
_entity.pdbx_description
1 polymer ?
#
loop_
_entity_poly.entity_id
_entity_poly.type
_entity_poly.pdbx_seq_one_letter_code
_entity_poly.pdbx_strand_id
1 'polypeptide(L)'
;MRKVKVAAQNVKDVVADTQLTATRSASDTIRLWENYKDQALMWRSLSLIQFPTTLIAIIFSIVLWSTRITNLTVPSKPEPGIHAAQDIPDTEFINAANTYVNLIATYQPGTARNQFNVARSMLKEPLYTRFTEEMMGGELGAIESTSRTQVFFVDPLRTKVTRQGNEVSVVLVGERWKVIAGSALPTVTSRFTIKMSTIPRNPLNPYGLVITGAEFKANIEGERPEAQKNS
;
A
#
# COMPACT_ATOMS: atom_id res chain seq x y z
N MET A 1 -10.70 -12.78 -48.76
CA MET A 1 -9.73 -13.86 -48.50
C MET A 1 -8.81 -14.24 -49.69
N ARG A 2 -9.21 -14.03 -50.93
CA ARG A 2 -8.37 -14.40 -52.10
C ARG A 2 -7.13 -13.50 -52.31
N LYS A 3 -7.21 -12.19 -52.00
CA LYS A 3 -6.09 -11.23 -52.17
C LYS A 3 -4.92 -11.44 -51.18
N VAL A 4 -5.19 -11.91 -49.95
CA VAL A 4 -4.15 -12.17 -48.96
C VAL A 4 -3.31 -13.41 -49.29
N LYS A 5 -3.92 -14.44 -49.90
CA LYS A 5 -3.20 -15.63 -50.38
C LYS A 5 -2.24 -15.30 -51.53
N VAL A 6 -2.62 -14.39 -52.44
CA VAL A 6 -1.76 -13.97 -53.57
C VAL A 6 -0.56 -13.17 -53.06
N ALA A 7 -0.74 -12.27 -52.06
CA ALA A 7 0.36 -11.54 -51.48
C ALA A 7 1.35 -12.45 -50.72
N ALA A 8 0.86 -13.46 -50.01
CA ALA A 8 1.70 -14.43 -49.30
C ALA A 8 2.46 -15.37 -50.28
N GLN A 9 1.88 -15.67 -51.44
CA GLN A 9 2.52 -16.45 -52.48
C GLN A 9 3.65 -15.67 -53.14
N ASN A 10 3.42 -14.40 -53.49
CA ASN A 10 4.44 -13.51 -54.05
C ASN A 10 5.63 -13.27 -53.10
N VAL A 11 5.39 -13.20 -51.78
CA VAL A 11 6.48 -13.11 -50.79
C VAL A 11 7.28 -14.42 -50.72
N LYS A 12 6.65 -15.58 -50.84
CA LYS A 12 7.34 -16.86 -50.88
C LYS A 12 8.20 -17.01 -52.17
N ASP A 13 7.68 -16.58 -53.28
CA ASP A 13 8.38 -16.66 -54.56
C ASP A 13 9.60 -15.71 -54.58
N VAL A 14 9.51 -14.54 -53.99
CA VAL A 14 10.64 -13.59 -53.85
C VAL A 14 11.72 -14.14 -52.90
N VAL A 15 11.32 -14.84 -51.82
CA VAL A 15 12.28 -15.42 -50.87
C VAL A 15 12.90 -16.73 -51.40
N ALA A 16 12.18 -17.47 -52.23
CA ALA A 16 12.67 -18.74 -52.82
C ALA A 16 13.59 -18.56 -54.01
N ASP A 17 13.59 -17.39 -54.65
CA ASP A 17 14.40 -17.11 -55.86
C ASP A 17 15.84 -16.71 -55.49
N THR A 18 16.54 -17.64 -54.85
CA THR A 18 17.98 -17.57 -54.57
C THR A 18 18.85 -17.67 -55.85
N GLN A 19 18.25 -17.85 -57.01
CA GLN A 19 18.99 -17.95 -58.26
C GLN A 19 19.27 -16.58 -58.90
N LEU A 20 18.65 -15.49 -58.41
CA LEU A 20 18.88 -14.14 -58.89
C LEU A 20 20.32 -13.59 -58.64
N THR A 21 21.11 -14.29 -57.88
CA THR A 21 22.50 -13.91 -57.58
C THR A 21 23.51 -14.47 -58.59
N ALA A 22 23.13 -15.46 -59.41
CA ALA A 22 24.07 -16.22 -60.23
C ALA A 22 24.26 -15.69 -61.66
N THR A 23 23.37 -14.83 -62.16
CA THR A 23 23.45 -14.30 -63.51
C THR A 23 23.41 -12.78 -63.56
N ARG A 24 24.37 -12.17 -62.92
CA ARG A 24 24.58 -10.73 -62.99
C ARG A 24 25.44 -10.39 -64.22
N SER A 25 24.85 -10.42 -65.40
CA SER A 25 25.49 -9.77 -66.53
C SER A 25 25.28 -8.25 -66.42
N ALA A 26 26.31 -7.46 -66.77
CA ALA A 26 26.36 -6.00 -66.61
C ALA A 26 25.35 -5.21 -67.45
N SER A 27 24.44 -5.87 -68.15
CA SER A 27 23.46 -5.27 -69.11
C SER A 27 22.02 -5.22 -68.53
N ASP A 28 21.79 -5.63 -67.27
CA ASP A 28 20.43 -5.79 -66.75
C ASP A 28 19.99 -4.62 -65.87
N THR A 29 20.17 -3.39 -66.34
CA THR A 29 19.76 -2.15 -65.71
C THR A 29 18.23 -2.10 -65.40
N ILE A 30 17.43 -2.76 -66.27
CA ILE A 30 15.98 -2.82 -66.15
C ILE A 30 15.57 -3.66 -64.87
N ARG A 31 16.21 -4.83 -64.69
CA ARG A 31 15.97 -5.68 -63.51
C ARG A 31 16.45 -5.04 -62.21
N LEU A 32 17.55 -4.31 -62.27
CA LEU A 32 18.00 -3.51 -61.13
C LEU A 32 16.95 -2.43 -60.78
N TRP A 33 16.36 -1.80 -61.77
CA TRP A 33 15.34 -0.77 -61.57
C TRP A 33 14.02 -1.34 -61.01
N GLU A 34 13.58 -2.49 -61.49
CA GLU A 34 12.42 -3.22 -60.94
C GLU A 34 12.66 -3.64 -59.49
N ASN A 35 13.85 -4.13 -59.19
CA ASN A 35 14.21 -4.53 -57.82
C ASN A 35 14.23 -3.32 -56.85
N TYR A 36 14.73 -2.16 -57.31
CA TYR A 36 14.64 -0.93 -56.53
C TYR A 36 13.22 -0.42 -56.33
N LYS A 37 12.37 -0.58 -57.31
CA LYS A 37 10.96 -0.23 -57.28
C LYS A 37 10.21 -1.10 -56.25
N ASP A 38 10.43 -2.40 -56.28
CA ASP A 38 9.84 -3.35 -55.36
C ASP A 38 10.34 -3.16 -53.93
N GLN A 39 11.62 -2.88 -53.78
CA GLN A 39 12.21 -2.51 -52.49
C GLN A 39 11.63 -1.20 -51.94
N ALA A 40 11.41 -0.19 -52.82
CA ALA A 40 10.78 1.06 -52.41
C ALA A 40 9.32 0.87 -52.02
N LEU A 41 8.57 -0.01 -52.67
CA LEU A 41 7.21 -0.36 -52.32
C LEU A 41 7.15 -1.11 -50.98
N MET A 42 8.10 -2.01 -50.73
CA MET A 42 8.23 -2.73 -49.47
C MET A 42 8.52 -1.76 -48.29
N TRP A 43 9.44 -0.82 -48.46
CA TRP A 43 9.72 0.21 -47.47
C TRP A 43 8.53 1.14 -47.21
N ARG A 44 7.77 1.51 -48.25
CA ARG A 44 6.54 2.29 -48.13
C ARG A 44 5.46 1.53 -47.34
N SER A 45 5.27 0.24 -47.64
CA SER A 45 4.29 -0.58 -46.90
C SER A 45 4.69 -0.77 -45.44
N LEU A 46 5.98 -0.96 -45.16
CA LEU A 46 6.51 -1.06 -43.81
C LEU A 46 6.30 0.25 -43.04
N SER A 47 6.58 1.40 -43.66
CA SER A 47 6.36 2.72 -43.06
C SER A 47 4.88 2.99 -42.76
N LEU A 48 3.97 2.55 -43.63
CA LEU A 48 2.52 2.67 -43.44
C LEU A 48 2.02 1.87 -42.23
N ILE A 49 2.65 0.75 -41.90
CA ILE A 49 2.33 -0.05 -40.73
C ILE A 49 3.00 0.52 -39.47
N GLN A 50 4.24 0.98 -39.61
CA GLN A 50 5.01 1.49 -38.50
C GLN A 50 4.48 2.81 -37.94
N PHE A 51 3.97 3.69 -38.81
CA PHE A 51 3.46 4.99 -38.42
C PHE A 51 2.29 4.90 -37.41
N PRO A 52 1.20 4.14 -37.67
CA PRO A 52 0.11 4.01 -36.70
C PRO A 52 0.53 3.28 -35.43
N THR A 53 1.41 2.28 -35.52
CA THR A 53 1.89 1.57 -34.30
C THR A 53 2.70 2.48 -33.41
N THR A 54 3.55 3.34 -33.98
CA THR A 54 4.29 4.34 -33.19
C THR A 54 3.37 5.36 -32.57
N LEU A 55 2.35 5.81 -33.29
CA LEU A 55 1.37 6.76 -32.78
C LEU A 55 0.57 6.18 -31.59
N ILE A 56 0.15 4.92 -31.71
CA ILE A 56 -0.53 4.19 -30.60
C ILE A 56 0.41 4.06 -29.40
N ALA A 57 1.68 3.71 -29.62
CA ALA A 57 2.65 3.59 -28.53
C ALA A 57 2.89 4.92 -27.79
N ILE A 58 2.93 6.05 -28.54
CA ILE A 58 3.06 7.39 -27.96
C ILE A 58 1.82 7.72 -27.12
N ILE A 59 0.61 7.50 -27.65
CA ILE A 59 -0.63 7.76 -26.92
C ILE A 59 -0.67 6.91 -25.64
N PHE A 60 -0.31 5.62 -25.74
CA PHE A 60 -0.28 4.71 -24.59
C PHE A 60 0.75 5.16 -23.54
N SER A 61 1.92 5.64 -23.97
CA SER A 61 2.92 6.20 -23.06
C SER A 61 2.44 7.46 -22.36
N ILE A 62 1.72 8.34 -23.05
CA ILE A 62 1.14 9.55 -22.45
C ILE A 62 0.06 9.17 -21.44
N VAL A 63 -0.81 8.21 -21.75
CA VAL A 63 -1.84 7.71 -20.84
C VAL A 63 -1.20 7.07 -19.60
N LEU A 64 -0.21 6.20 -19.79
CA LEU A 64 0.52 5.59 -18.66
C LEU A 64 1.22 6.63 -17.80
N TRP A 65 1.79 7.67 -18.39
CA TRP A 65 2.42 8.74 -17.64
C TRP A 65 1.40 9.60 -16.89
N SER A 66 0.27 9.91 -17.52
CA SER A 66 -0.83 10.66 -16.91
C SER A 66 -1.54 9.90 -15.78
N THR A 67 -1.64 8.57 -15.92
CA THR A 67 -2.27 7.70 -14.89
C THR A 67 -1.26 7.21 -13.85
N ARG A 68 0.01 7.57 -13.98
CA ARG A 68 1.04 7.21 -13.00
C ARG A 68 0.78 7.98 -11.71
N ILE A 69 0.02 7.35 -10.81
CA ILE A 69 -0.07 7.80 -9.42
C ILE A 69 1.33 7.58 -8.83
N THR A 70 2.13 8.63 -8.82
CA THR A 70 3.33 8.66 -8.00
C THR A 70 2.85 8.70 -6.56
N ASN A 71 2.67 7.53 -5.96
CA ASN A 71 2.67 7.42 -4.52
C ASN A 71 4.10 7.76 -4.09
N LEU A 72 4.36 9.06 -3.94
CA LEU A 72 5.48 9.50 -3.15
C LEU A 72 5.20 9.02 -1.72
N THR A 73 5.61 7.82 -1.39
CA THR A 73 5.90 7.46 -0.02
C THR A 73 7.17 8.24 0.35
N VAL A 74 7.00 9.54 0.51
CA VAL A 74 7.94 10.31 1.27
C VAL A 74 7.83 9.75 2.69
N PRO A 75 8.88 9.17 3.29
CA PRO A 75 8.97 9.11 4.71
C PRO A 75 9.11 10.57 5.13
N SER A 76 7.98 11.25 5.22
CA SER A 76 7.92 12.61 5.64
C SER A 76 8.36 12.61 7.10
N LYS A 77 9.59 13.03 7.36
CA LYS A 77 9.81 13.77 8.60
C LYS A 77 8.96 15.03 8.43
N PRO A 78 7.80 15.11 9.07
CA PRO A 78 6.94 16.27 8.92
C PRO A 78 7.72 17.49 9.34
N GLU A 79 7.54 18.59 8.62
CA GLU A 79 8.20 19.86 8.98
C GLU A 79 7.89 20.20 10.44
N PRO A 80 8.89 20.67 11.21
CA PRO A 80 8.65 21.10 12.58
C PRO A 80 7.65 22.25 12.58
N GLY A 81 6.65 22.20 13.47
CA GLY A 81 5.62 23.23 13.54
C GLY A 81 4.41 22.79 14.35
N ILE A 82 3.49 23.71 14.57
CA ILE A 82 2.19 23.44 15.17
C ILE A 82 1.21 23.24 14.03
N HIS A 83 0.63 22.05 13.94
CA HIS A 83 -0.40 21.72 12.97
C HIS A 83 -1.72 21.50 13.71
N ALA A 84 -2.80 22.07 13.20
CA ALA A 84 -4.13 21.79 13.69
C ALA A 84 -4.50 20.32 13.33
N ALA A 85 -5.32 19.68 14.17
CA ALA A 85 -5.76 18.30 13.91
C ALA A 85 -6.47 18.14 12.56
N GLN A 86 -7.05 19.20 12.02
CA GLN A 86 -7.72 19.24 10.72
C GLN A 86 -6.75 19.17 9.53
N ASP A 87 -5.52 19.65 9.71
CA ASP A 87 -4.49 19.67 8.65
C ASP A 87 -3.75 18.33 8.51
N ILE A 88 -3.90 17.44 9.50
CA ILE A 88 -3.24 16.15 9.53
C ILE A 88 -4.15 15.11 8.86
N PRO A 89 -3.68 14.35 7.88
CA PRO A 89 -4.48 13.32 7.21
C PRO A 89 -4.85 12.18 8.17
N ASP A 90 -6.02 11.55 7.96
CA ASP A 90 -6.51 10.44 8.78
C ASP A 90 -5.54 9.27 8.84
N THR A 91 -4.76 9.06 7.79
CA THR A 91 -3.75 8.01 7.71
C THR A 91 -2.66 8.14 8.77
N GLU A 92 -2.27 9.37 9.16
CA GLU A 92 -1.29 9.58 10.23
C GLU A 92 -1.87 9.17 11.60
N PHE A 93 -3.14 9.52 11.86
CA PHE A 93 -3.83 9.09 13.09
C PHE A 93 -4.02 7.59 13.15
N ILE A 94 -4.41 6.96 12.02
CA ILE A 94 -4.55 5.50 11.93
C ILE A 94 -3.19 4.82 12.19
N ASN A 95 -2.11 5.32 11.59
CA ASN A 95 -0.77 4.77 11.77
C ASN A 95 -0.28 4.92 13.22
N ALA A 96 -0.50 6.07 13.84
CA ALA A 96 -0.16 6.28 15.24
C ALA A 96 -0.95 5.35 16.17
N ALA A 97 -2.27 5.22 15.95
CA ALA A 97 -3.12 4.31 16.70
C ALA A 97 -2.72 2.84 16.52
N ASN A 98 -2.45 2.42 15.27
CA ASN A 98 -1.97 1.06 14.97
C ASN A 98 -0.62 0.78 15.64
N THR A 99 0.31 1.73 15.59
CA THR A 99 1.61 1.60 16.26
C THR A 99 1.42 1.40 17.76
N TYR A 100 0.62 2.23 18.40
CA TYR A 100 0.34 2.11 19.82
C TYR A 100 -0.33 0.78 20.18
N VAL A 101 -1.40 0.40 19.46
CA VAL A 101 -2.13 -0.84 19.71
C VAL A 101 -1.23 -2.05 19.47
N ASN A 102 -0.37 -2.05 18.44
CA ASN A 102 0.60 -3.12 18.21
C ASN A 102 1.58 -3.25 19.38
N LEU A 103 2.02 -2.15 19.98
CA LEU A 103 2.94 -2.17 21.12
C LEU A 103 2.30 -2.78 22.37
N ILE A 104 1.00 -2.58 22.58
CA ILE A 104 0.31 -3.02 23.81
C ILE A 104 -0.49 -4.32 23.63
N ALA A 105 -0.87 -4.67 22.40
CA ALA A 105 -1.76 -5.79 22.12
C ALA A 105 -1.09 -6.91 21.30
N THR A 106 0.15 -6.69 20.80
CA THR A 106 0.95 -7.71 20.11
C THR A 106 2.30 -7.82 20.81
N TYR A 107 2.45 -8.82 21.66
CA TYR A 107 3.65 -8.97 22.48
C TYR A 107 4.00 -10.44 22.75
N GLN A 108 5.25 -10.63 23.13
CA GLN A 108 5.81 -11.86 23.71
C GLN A 108 6.49 -11.52 25.05
N PRO A 109 6.67 -12.48 25.96
CA PRO A 109 7.27 -12.21 27.28
C PRO A 109 8.60 -11.46 27.21
N GLY A 110 9.49 -11.87 26.30
CA GLY A 110 10.83 -11.26 26.15
C GLY A 110 10.83 -9.84 25.55
N THR A 111 9.76 -9.41 24.87
CA THR A 111 9.70 -8.10 24.20
C THR A 111 8.73 -7.12 24.87
N ALA A 112 7.78 -7.62 25.65
CA ALA A 112 6.69 -6.85 26.24
C ALA A 112 7.18 -5.61 27.01
N ARG A 113 8.24 -5.76 27.83
CA ARG A 113 8.80 -4.65 28.61
C ARG A 113 9.27 -3.49 27.74
N ASN A 114 10.00 -3.79 26.67
CA ASN A 114 10.49 -2.76 25.74
C ASN A 114 9.35 -2.12 24.96
N GLN A 115 8.41 -2.93 24.50
CA GLN A 115 7.22 -2.45 23.77
C GLN A 115 6.37 -1.52 24.64
N PHE A 116 6.12 -1.87 25.90
CA PHE A 116 5.36 -1.04 26.84
C PHE A 116 6.10 0.26 27.18
N ASN A 117 7.43 0.24 27.28
CA ASN A 117 8.20 1.47 27.47
C ASN A 117 8.04 2.43 26.29
N VAL A 118 8.07 1.91 25.04
CA VAL A 118 7.83 2.71 23.84
C VAL A 118 6.37 3.21 23.82
N ALA A 119 5.40 2.35 24.08
CA ALA A 119 3.98 2.74 24.14
C ALA A 119 3.74 3.86 25.16
N ARG A 120 4.34 3.75 26.35
CA ARG A 120 4.25 4.74 27.41
C ARG A 120 4.73 6.14 26.98
N SER A 121 5.77 6.22 26.14
CA SER A 121 6.29 7.50 25.65
C SER A 121 5.34 8.23 24.71
N MET A 122 4.31 7.56 24.19
CA MET A 122 3.27 8.15 23.33
C MET A 122 2.10 8.74 24.12
N LEU A 123 2.06 8.54 25.43
CA LEU A 123 0.92 8.89 26.29
C LEU A 123 1.09 10.27 26.94
N LYS A 124 -0.05 10.94 27.16
CA LYS A 124 -0.15 12.17 27.95
C LYS A 124 -0.74 11.86 29.33
N GLU A 125 -0.39 12.67 30.32
CA GLU A 125 -1.05 12.64 31.63
C GLU A 125 -2.57 12.93 31.52
N PRO A 126 -3.41 12.25 32.28
CA PRO A 126 -3.11 11.28 33.37
C PRO A 126 -2.93 9.82 32.87
N LEU A 127 -3.07 9.57 31.54
CA LEU A 127 -2.99 8.21 30.99
C LEU A 127 -1.60 7.59 31.15
N TYR A 128 -0.54 8.40 31.12
CA TYR A 128 0.83 7.95 31.33
C TYR A 128 1.03 7.31 32.72
N THR A 129 0.59 7.98 33.76
CA THR A 129 0.67 7.45 35.15
C THR A 129 -0.14 6.18 35.31
N ARG A 130 -1.39 6.21 34.84
CA ARG A 130 -2.28 5.03 34.92
C ARG A 130 -1.71 3.83 34.12
N PHE A 131 -1.18 4.03 32.92
CA PHE A 131 -0.55 2.98 32.15
C PHE A 131 0.68 2.40 32.87
N THR A 132 1.47 3.24 33.50
CA THR A 132 2.64 2.79 34.28
C THR A 132 2.23 1.89 35.43
N GLU A 133 1.21 2.24 36.16
CA GLU A 133 0.72 1.44 37.31
C GLU A 133 0.07 0.14 36.83
N GLU A 134 -0.86 0.19 35.88
CA GLU A 134 -1.63 -0.96 35.43
C GLU A 134 -0.80 -1.92 34.53
N MET A 135 -0.14 -1.38 33.51
CA MET A 135 0.53 -2.21 32.53
C MET A 135 1.96 -2.59 32.91
N MET A 136 2.74 -1.64 33.45
CA MET A 136 4.13 -1.92 33.83
C MET A 136 4.21 -2.54 35.21
N GLY A 137 3.35 -2.12 36.17
CA GLY A 137 3.32 -2.64 37.53
C GLY A 137 2.59 -3.99 37.65
N GLY A 138 1.50 -4.17 36.91
CA GLY A 138 0.63 -5.36 37.04
C GLY A 138 0.73 -6.33 35.87
N GLU A 139 0.29 -5.90 34.70
CA GLU A 139 0.13 -6.78 33.51
C GLU A 139 1.46 -7.38 33.01
N LEU A 140 2.55 -6.60 33.05
CA LEU A 140 3.86 -7.07 32.62
C LEU A 140 4.34 -8.27 33.46
N GLY A 141 4.20 -8.21 34.77
CA GLY A 141 4.53 -9.33 35.66
C GLY A 141 3.69 -10.58 35.39
N ALA A 142 2.41 -10.39 35.04
CA ALA A 142 1.52 -11.48 34.64
C ALA A 142 1.92 -12.08 33.28
N ILE A 143 2.36 -11.27 32.32
CA ILE A 143 2.86 -11.73 31.01
C ILE A 143 4.11 -12.58 31.18
N GLU A 144 5.07 -12.11 31.97
CA GLU A 144 6.35 -12.77 32.21
C GLU A 144 6.13 -14.11 32.97
N SER A 145 5.33 -14.11 34.04
CA SER A 145 5.10 -15.30 34.89
C SER A 145 4.29 -16.40 34.19
N THR A 146 3.35 -16.04 33.31
CA THR A 146 2.50 -17.00 32.57
C THR A 146 2.99 -17.33 31.18
N SER A 147 4.16 -16.82 30.78
CA SER A 147 4.69 -16.95 29.40
C SER A 147 3.63 -16.60 28.34
N ARG A 148 2.92 -15.49 28.56
CA ARG A 148 1.80 -15.07 27.74
C ARG A 148 2.28 -14.41 26.45
N THR A 149 1.82 -14.93 25.32
CA THR A 149 1.98 -14.31 24.00
C THR A 149 0.62 -13.85 23.50
N GLN A 150 0.55 -12.69 22.91
CA GLN A 150 -0.67 -12.16 22.31
C GLN A 150 -0.37 -11.52 20.97
N VAL A 151 -1.28 -11.69 20.01
CA VAL A 151 -1.25 -11.02 18.70
C VAL A 151 -2.63 -10.42 18.44
N PHE A 152 -2.65 -9.21 17.96
CA PHE A 152 -3.85 -8.51 17.54
C PHE A 152 -3.80 -8.19 16.07
N PHE A 153 -4.74 -8.70 15.30
CA PHE A 153 -4.87 -8.49 13.87
C PHE A 153 -5.96 -7.44 13.63
N VAL A 154 -5.55 -6.25 13.23
CA VAL A 154 -6.48 -5.14 12.90
C VAL A 154 -7.19 -5.44 11.58
N ASP A 155 -8.51 -5.24 11.55
CA ASP A 155 -9.31 -5.26 10.34
C ASP A 155 -9.36 -3.83 9.73
N PRO A 156 -8.71 -3.58 8.60
CA PRO A 156 -8.69 -2.25 7.99
C PRO A 156 -10.07 -1.75 7.57
N LEU A 157 -10.99 -2.67 7.20
CA LEU A 157 -12.34 -2.31 6.75
C LEU A 157 -13.24 -1.82 7.90
N ARG A 158 -12.89 -2.18 9.14
CA ARG A 158 -13.63 -1.80 10.35
C ARG A 158 -12.95 -0.68 11.14
N THR A 159 -11.88 -0.09 10.58
CA THR A 159 -11.20 1.07 11.15
C THR A 159 -11.99 2.35 10.87
N LYS A 160 -12.24 3.17 11.89
CA LYS A 160 -12.98 4.43 11.78
C LYS A 160 -12.22 5.55 12.46
N VAL A 161 -12.22 6.74 11.84
CA VAL A 161 -11.67 7.97 12.41
C VAL A 161 -12.82 8.95 12.63
N THR A 162 -12.90 9.52 13.81
CA THR A 162 -13.89 10.55 14.17
C THR A 162 -13.15 11.74 14.75
N ARG A 163 -13.46 12.94 14.28
CA ARG A 163 -12.84 14.20 14.72
C ARG A 163 -13.84 15.01 15.51
N GLN A 164 -13.41 15.51 16.68
CA GLN A 164 -14.18 16.38 17.53
C GLN A 164 -13.30 17.57 17.97
N GLY A 165 -13.34 18.65 17.21
CA GLY A 165 -12.46 19.80 17.43
C GLY A 165 -10.98 19.44 17.32
N ASN A 166 -10.23 19.54 18.40
CA ASN A 166 -8.79 19.21 18.42
C ASN A 166 -8.49 17.76 18.88
N GLU A 167 -9.52 16.99 19.21
CA GLU A 167 -9.40 15.59 19.59
C GLU A 167 -9.82 14.70 18.43
N VAL A 168 -9.02 13.68 18.14
CA VAL A 168 -9.29 12.68 17.11
C VAL A 168 -9.39 11.31 17.77
N SER A 169 -10.48 10.62 17.50
CA SER A 169 -10.73 9.27 18.00
C SER A 169 -10.59 8.27 16.85
N VAL A 170 -9.70 7.31 17.02
CA VAL A 170 -9.52 6.19 16.08
C VAL A 170 -10.04 4.91 16.72
N VAL A 171 -10.98 4.27 16.05
CA VAL A 171 -11.53 2.99 16.45
C VAL A 171 -10.89 1.90 15.59
N LEU A 172 -10.17 0.99 16.23
CA LEU A 172 -9.57 -0.19 15.62
C LEU A 172 -10.33 -1.43 16.08
N VAL A 173 -10.84 -2.20 15.14
CA VAL A 173 -11.51 -3.48 15.42
C VAL A 173 -10.67 -4.58 14.80
N GLY A 174 -10.56 -5.70 15.49
CA GLY A 174 -9.76 -6.81 15.00
C GLY A 174 -9.89 -8.06 15.85
N GLU A 175 -9.14 -9.06 15.49
CA GLU A 175 -9.10 -10.34 16.17
C GLU A 175 -7.89 -10.44 17.09
N ARG A 176 -8.13 -10.87 18.31
CA ARG A 176 -7.10 -11.08 19.32
C ARG A 176 -6.90 -12.56 19.54
N TRP A 177 -5.72 -13.03 19.26
CA TRP A 177 -5.25 -14.37 19.55
C TRP A 177 -4.28 -14.35 20.73
N LYS A 178 -4.50 -15.24 21.69
CA LYS A 178 -3.71 -15.31 22.92
C LYS A 178 -3.27 -16.73 23.20
N VAL A 179 -2.02 -16.89 23.62
CA VAL A 179 -1.43 -18.15 24.09
C VAL A 179 -0.93 -17.93 25.50
N ILE A 180 -1.29 -18.83 26.43
CA ILE A 180 -0.87 -18.80 27.83
C ILE A 180 -0.26 -20.15 28.17
N ALA A 181 0.96 -20.16 28.67
CA ALA A 181 1.69 -21.38 29.03
C ALA A 181 1.64 -22.46 27.95
N GLY A 182 1.75 -22.07 26.67
CA GLY A 182 1.70 -22.98 25.51
C GLY A 182 0.30 -23.37 25.05
N SER A 183 -0.77 -23.00 25.75
CA SER A 183 -2.15 -23.31 25.37
C SER A 183 -2.78 -22.12 24.64
N ALA A 184 -3.26 -22.35 23.41
CA ALA A 184 -3.98 -21.35 22.64
C ALA A 184 -5.40 -21.17 23.16
N LEU A 185 -5.80 -19.91 23.36
CA LEU A 185 -7.18 -19.56 23.70
C LEU A 185 -7.99 -19.28 22.44
N PRO A 186 -9.32 -19.39 22.50
CA PRO A 186 -10.19 -19.00 21.38
C PRO A 186 -9.93 -17.55 20.96
N THR A 187 -9.97 -17.32 19.66
CA THR A 187 -9.85 -15.97 19.09
C THR A 187 -11.05 -15.12 19.49
N VAL A 188 -10.80 -13.88 19.89
CA VAL A 188 -11.83 -12.97 20.37
C VAL A 188 -11.78 -11.68 19.59
N THR A 189 -12.92 -11.27 19.01
CA THR A 189 -13.04 -9.96 18.36
C THR A 189 -12.98 -8.86 19.44
N SER A 190 -12.10 -7.90 19.23
CA SER A 190 -11.82 -6.84 20.20
C SER A 190 -11.82 -5.47 19.52
N ARG A 191 -12.13 -4.43 20.29
CA ARG A 191 -12.13 -3.05 19.84
C ARG A 191 -11.21 -2.23 20.73
N PHE A 192 -10.35 -1.44 20.08
CA PHE A 192 -9.56 -0.39 20.72
C PHE A 192 -10.08 0.96 20.22
N THR A 193 -10.34 1.86 21.16
CA THR A 193 -10.69 3.26 20.86
C THR A 193 -9.58 4.13 21.41
N ILE A 194 -8.83 4.75 20.51
CA ILE A 194 -7.66 5.56 20.83
C ILE A 194 -8.00 7.03 20.58
N LYS A 195 -7.97 7.84 21.62
CA LYS A 195 -8.15 9.28 21.53
C LYS A 195 -6.79 9.96 21.49
N MET A 196 -6.63 10.88 20.55
CA MET A 196 -5.38 11.58 20.30
C MET A 196 -5.60 13.07 20.20
N SER A 197 -4.58 13.83 20.58
CA SER A 197 -4.53 15.27 20.41
C SER A 197 -3.22 15.67 19.74
N THR A 198 -3.18 16.82 19.10
CA THR A 198 -1.98 17.36 18.46
C THR A 198 -1.13 18.14 19.44
N ILE A 199 0.18 17.99 19.31
CA ILE A 199 1.20 18.78 20.01
C ILE A 199 2.22 19.30 18.99
N PRO A 200 3.04 20.30 19.32
CA PRO A 200 4.10 20.76 18.43
C PRO A 200 5.02 19.62 18.02
N ARG A 201 5.27 19.49 16.72
CA ARG A 201 6.18 18.48 16.16
C ARG A 201 7.61 18.80 16.57
N ASN A 202 8.33 17.79 17.00
CA ASN A 202 9.73 17.89 17.39
C ASN A 202 10.49 16.59 17.01
N PRO A 203 11.83 16.56 17.10
CA PRO A 203 12.62 15.38 16.72
C PRO A 203 12.26 14.09 17.46
N LEU A 204 11.74 14.19 18.68
CA LEU A 204 11.32 13.04 19.51
C LEU A 204 9.90 12.58 19.18
N ASN A 205 9.05 13.51 18.72
CA ASN A 205 7.69 13.23 18.26
C ASN A 205 7.45 13.89 16.90
N PRO A 206 7.94 13.29 15.81
CA PRO A 206 7.87 13.89 14.48
C PRO A 206 6.43 13.99 13.94
N TYR A 207 5.52 13.17 14.44
CA TYR A 207 4.11 13.24 14.05
C TYR A 207 3.34 14.32 14.81
N GLY A 208 3.85 14.77 15.96
CA GLY A 208 3.17 15.74 16.81
C GLY A 208 1.83 15.21 17.34
N LEU A 209 1.73 13.91 17.56
CA LEU A 209 0.54 13.24 18.08
C LEU A 209 0.81 12.70 19.48
N VAL A 210 -0.15 12.87 20.37
CA VAL A 210 -0.10 12.32 21.73
C VAL A 210 -1.43 11.65 22.05
N ILE A 211 -1.37 10.50 22.71
CA ILE A 211 -2.54 9.74 23.11
C ILE A 211 -3.05 10.29 24.43
N THR A 212 -4.32 10.71 24.42
CA THR A 212 -5.03 11.28 25.59
C THR A 212 -5.99 10.30 26.22
N GLY A 213 -6.40 9.24 25.47
CA GLY A 213 -7.29 8.21 25.96
C GLY A 213 -7.11 6.90 25.21
N ALA A 214 -7.22 5.79 25.90
CA ALA A 214 -7.21 4.45 25.34
C ALA A 214 -8.25 3.59 26.05
N GLU A 215 -9.24 3.11 25.30
CA GLU A 215 -10.30 2.24 25.80
C GLU A 215 -10.22 0.90 25.08
N PHE A 216 -10.42 -0.18 25.81
CA PHE A 216 -10.42 -1.53 25.29
C PHE A 216 -11.74 -2.23 25.61
N LYS A 217 -12.34 -2.85 24.59
CA LYS A 217 -13.50 -3.75 24.76
C LYS A 217 -13.21 -5.08 24.08
N ALA A 218 -13.35 -6.15 24.83
CA ALA A 218 -13.28 -7.52 24.30
C ALA A 218 -14.68 -8.06 24.02
N ASN A 219 -14.74 -9.06 23.13
CA ASN A 219 -15.94 -9.83 22.83
C ASN A 219 -17.12 -8.99 22.28
N ILE A 220 -16.86 -8.26 21.21
CA ILE A 220 -17.87 -7.39 20.56
C ILE A 220 -18.71 -8.09 19.49
N GLU A 221 -18.70 -9.43 19.40
CA GLU A 221 -19.43 -10.20 18.37
C GLU A 221 -20.95 -9.97 18.35
N GLY A 222 -21.52 -9.45 19.43
CA GLY A 222 -22.95 -9.13 19.53
C GLY A 222 -23.32 -7.66 19.24
N GLU A 223 -22.36 -6.76 19.09
CA GLU A 223 -22.64 -5.34 18.80
C GLU A 223 -22.90 -5.14 17.30
N ARG A 224 -24.19 -4.99 16.92
CA ARG A 224 -24.56 -4.54 15.56
C ARG A 224 -23.98 -3.15 15.31
N PRO A 225 -23.45 -2.88 14.09
CA PRO A 225 -23.03 -1.52 13.73
C PRO A 225 -24.23 -0.56 13.91
N GLU A 226 -24.01 0.55 14.58
CA GLU A 226 -25.04 1.56 14.90
C GLU A 226 -25.77 2.13 13.68
N ALA A 227 -25.25 1.94 12.46
CA ALA A 227 -25.85 2.39 11.21
C ALA A 227 -27.18 1.70 10.86
N GLN A 228 -27.59 0.61 11.54
CA GLN A 228 -28.86 -0.09 11.27
C GLN A 228 -29.97 0.22 12.29
N LYS A 229 -29.75 1.14 13.22
CA LYS A 229 -30.75 1.50 14.22
C LYS A 229 -31.73 2.61 13.80
N ASN A 230 -31.48 3.24 12.64
CA ASN A 230 -32.29 4.34 12.10
C ASN A 230 -32.88 4.02 10.72
N SER A 231 -33.43 2.83 10.56
CA SER A 231 -34.28 2.49 9.40
C SER A 231 -35.63 2.04 9.86
#